data_7ff164493c07a82b471444c10da90cd2
#
_entry.id   7ff164493c07a82b471444c10da90cd2
#
_cell.length_a   1.000
_cell.length_b   1.000
_cell.length_c   1.000
_cell.angle_alpha   90.00
_cell.angle_beta   90.00
_cell.angle_gamma   90.00
#
_symmetry.space_group_name_H-M   'P 1'
#
loop_
_entity.id
_entity.type
_entity.pdbx_description
1 polymer ?
#
loop_
_entity_poly.entity_id
_entity_poly.type
_entity_poly.pdbx_seq_one_letter_code
_entity_poly.pdbx_strand_id
1 'polypeptide(L)'
;MYKRQVVSHDRYFLDNICTRIWEVSFQTMTTYKGNFSAYLPQKEAADALRQKQHDADVALAEKLQDYVDRNLARASTTKMAQSRRKQLEKLEITEAPKDETNQLKFRFEYDVEPWNELVLMKNLTIRIGERTLLEPFTYTVCRGQRLVIAGPNGAGKSTLMQVLDGKRRPSGGMVRLGTGARPSIFAQQQNRLGQGRVIDVIWNKYPRMTELEVRSHLAKLGFRGETVFKPCEALSGGELARLRFAEIVLERPNLLFLDEPTNHLDCLLYTSP
;
A
#
# COMPACT_ATOMS: atom_id res chain seq x y z
N MET A 1 33.92 16.91 -3.79
CA MET A 1 33.18 15.74 -3.24
C MET A 1 31.69 16.07 -3.25
N TYR A 2 30.94 15.54 -4.21
CA TYR A 2 29.51 15.86 -4.33
C TYR A 2 28.73 15.00 -3.36
N LYS A 3 28.02 15.61 -2.41
CA LYS A 3 27.03 14.92 -1.59
C LYS A 3 25.83 14.61 -2.49
N ARG A 4 25.57 13.33 -2.74
CA ARG A 4 24.41 12.88 -3.52
C ARG A 4 23.32 12.48 -2.55
N GLN A 5 22.15 13.11 -2.68
CA GLN A 5 20.93 12.70 -2.00
C GLN A 5 20.09 11.93 -3.02
N VAL A 6 19.45 10.86 -2.55
CA VAL A 6 18.61 9.99 -3.36
C VAL A 6 17.31 9.76 -2.63
N VAL A 7 16.20 9.89 -3.35
CA VAL A 7 14.88 9.46 -2.92
C VAL A 7 14.50 8.26 -3.78
N SER A 8 14.29 7.11 -3.18
CA SER A 8 13.97 5.87 -3.89
C SER A 8 13.13 4.95 -2.99
N HIS A 9 12.29 4.15 -3.62
CA HIS A 9 11.55 3.06 -2.99
C HIS A 9 12.21 1.69 -3.24
N ASP A 10 13.25 1.63 -4.05
CA ASP A 10 14.00 0.41 -4.33
C ASP A 10 14.95 0.09 -3.17
N ARG A 11 14.59 -0.93 -2.40
CA ARG A 11 15.35 -1.38 -1.22
C ARG A 11 16.75 -1.84 -1.58
N TYR A 12 16.90 -2.59 -2.67
CA TYR A 12 18.20 -3.09 -3.11
C TYR A 12 19.14 -1.93 -3.49
N PHE A 13 18.61 -0.94 -4.19
CA PHE A 13 19.35 0.27 -4.53
C PHE A 13 19.76 1.04 -3.26
N LEU A 14 18.82 1.23 -2.31
CA LEU A 14 19.10 1.92 -1.05
C LEU A 14 20.14 1.17 -0.21
N ASP A 15 20.10 -0.16 -0.16
CA ASP A 15 21.05 -0.98 0.58
C ASP A 15 22.49 -0.90 0.02
N ASN A 16 22.63 -0.76 -1.29
CA ASN A 16 23.95 -0.71 -1.94
C ASN A 16 24.58 0.68 -1.95
N ILE A 17 23.79 1.75 -1.83
CA ILE A 17 24.28 3.13 -2.03
C ILE A 17 24.23 3.96 -0.76
N CYS A 18 23.22 3.74 0.11
CA CYS A 18 23.00 4.59 1.26
C CYS A 18 23.89 4.21 2.44
N THR A 19 24.51 5.21 3.05
CA THR A 19 25.24 5.11 4.32
C THR A 19 24.50 5.79 5.47
N ARG A 20 23.46 6.55 5.17
CA ARG A 20 22.57 7.19 6.13
C ARG A 20 21.18 7.31 5.54
N ILE A 21 20.16 7.18 6.36
CA ILE A 21 18.75 7.36 6.01
C ILE A 21 18.18 8.52 6.82
N TRP A 22 17.48 9.38 6.12
CA TRP A 22 16.68 10.44 6.69
C TRP A 22 15.21 10.04 6.57
N GLU A 23 14.58 9.86 7.69
CA GLU A 23 13.14 9.66 7.77
C GLU A 23 12.44 10.98 8.06
N VAL A 24 11.52 11.35 7.21
CA VAL A 24 10.66 12.51 7.41
C VAL A 24 9.28 12.00 7.78
N SER A 25 8.93 12.15 9.06
CA SER A 25 7.64 11.74 9.59
C SER A 25 7.17 12.79 10.63
N PHE A 26 5.85 13.04 10.69
CA PHE A 26 5.24 13.95 11.66
C PHE A 26 5.89 15.33 11.75
N GLN A 27 6.23 15.93 10.62
CA GLN A 27 6.91 17.23 10.52
C GLN A 27 8.31 17.24 11.18
N THR A 28 8.85 16.07 11.51
CA THR A 28 10.19 15.90 12.07
C THR A 28 11.06 15.10 11.12
N MET A 29 12.37 15.30 11.24
CA MET A 29 13.37 14.56 10.48
C MET A 29 14.27 13.79 11.44
N THR A 30 14.27 12.47 11.31
CA THR A 30 15.13 11.58 12.10
C THR A 30 16.21 10.99 11.20
N THR A 31 17.44 10.92 11.72
CA THR A 31 18.59 10.40 10.97
C THR A 31 19.03 9.06 11.55
N TYR A 32 19.11 8.05 10.69
CA TYR A 32 19.61 6.72 11.01
C TYR A 32 20.94 6.46 10.31
N LYS A 33 21.84 5.74 10.99
CA LYS A 33 23.13 5.33 10.42
C LYS A 33 22.99 3.97 9.75
N GLY A 34 23.62 3.84 8.57
CA GLY A 34 23.61 2.59 7.82
C GLY A 34 22.76 2.65 6.56
N ASN A 35 22.60 1.50 5.92
CA ASN A 35 21.77 1.28 4.76
C ASN A 35 20.31 1.00 5.17
N PHE A 36 19.45 0.67 4.20
CA PHE A 36 18.01 0.45 4.46
C PHE A 36 17.77 -0.76 5.38
N SER A 37 18.50 -1.85 5.22
CA SER A 37 18.39 -3.04 6.07
C SER A 37 18.81 -2.75 7.52
N ALA A 38 19.79 -1.87 7.74
CA ALA A 38 20.21 -1.44 9.07
C ALA A 38 19.23 -0.43 9.71
N TYR A 39 18.50 0.33 8.90
CA TYR A 39 17.50 1.30 9.35
C TYR A 39 16.28 0.63 10.00
N LEU A 40 15.78 -0.47 9.42
CA LEU A 40 14.55 -1.14 9.89
C LEU A 40 14.59 -1.50 11.38
N PRO A 41 15.59 -2.24 11.89
CA PRO A 41 15.62 -2.59 13.31
C PRO A 41 15.83 -1.37 14.21
N GLN A 42 16.52 -0.30 13.74
CA GLN A 42 16.68 0.93 14.50
C GLN A 42 15.35 1.68 14.62
N LYS A 43 14.54 1.72 13.55
CA LYS A 43 13.21 2.30 13.57
C LYS A 43 12.28 1.52 14.51
N GLU A 44 12.22 0.19 14.38
CA GLU A 44 11.41 -0.66 15.27
C GLU A 44 11.74 -0.46 16.74
N ALA A 45 13.03 -0.36 17.08
CA ALA A 45 13.48 -0.12 18.45
C ALA A 45 13.07 1.29 18.94
N ALA A 46 13.19 2.31 18.09
CA ALA A 46 12.78 3.68 18.40
C ALA A 46 11.26 3.79 18.59
N ASP A 47 10.48 3.16 17.73
CA ASP A 47 9.02 3.13 17.81
C ASP A 47 8.54 2.37 19.07
N ALA A 48 9.17 1.24 19.40
CA ALA A 48 8.88 0.49 20.62
C ALA A 48 9.19 1.31 21.90
N LEU A 49 10.28 2.07 21.90
CA LEU A 49 10.62 2.96 23.01
C LEU A 49 9.61 4.10 23.15
N ARG A 50 9.23 4.72 22.03
CA ARG A 50 8.24 5.80 21.98
C ARG A 50 6.87 5.32 22.45
N GLN A 51 6.46 4.10 22.06
CA GLN A 51 5.21 3.49 22.53
C GLN A 51 5.23 3.27 24.03
N LYS A 52 6.32 2.74 24.58
CA LYS A 52 6.45 2.57 26.04
C LYS A 52 6.37 3.90 26.80
N GLN A 53 6.97 4.96 26.27
CA GLN A 53 6.90 6.28 26.87
C GLN A 53 5.47 6.82 26.83
N HIS A 54 4.79 6.72 25.69
CA HIS A 54 3.39 7.09 25.55
C HIS A 54 2.50 6.38 26.56
N ASP A 55 2.62 5.04 26.67
CA ASP A 55 1.82 4.24 27.60
C ASP A 55 2.08 4.65 29.06
N ALA A 56 3.34 4.97 29.40
CA ALA A 56 3.71 5.44 30.72
C ALA A 56 3.12 6.82 31.03
N ASP A 57 3.16 7.75 30.06
CA ASP A 57 2.61 9.12 30.20
C ASP A 57 1.08 9.06 30.33
N VAL A 58 0.40 8.24 29.53
CA VAL A 58 -1.05 8.02 29.64
C VAL A 58 -1.42 7.44 31.00
N ALA A 59 -0.74 6.40 31.44
CA ALA A 59 -0.98 5.79 32.75
C ALA A 59 -0.74 6.77 33.91
N LEU A 60 0.25 7.67 33.77
CA LEU A 60 0.48 8.74 34.74
C LEU A 60 -0.63 9.78 34.72
N ALA A 61 -1.08 10.18 33.52
CA ALA A 61 -2.19 11.14 33.38
C ALA A 61 -3.48 10.59 34.00
N GLU A 62 -3.82 9.33 33.74
CA GLU A 62 -4.98 8.65 34.33
C GLU A 62 -4.91 8.61 35.87
N LYS A 63 -3.75 8.25 36.43
CA LYS A 63 -3.55 8.23 37.89
C LYS A 63 -3.69 9.63 38.53
N LEU A 64 -3.15 10.65 37.87
CA LEU A 64 -3.27 12.02 38.34
C LEU A 64 -4.73 12.51 38.28
N GLN A 65 -5.43 12.19 37.19
CA GLN A 65 -6.84 12.52 36.98
C GLN A 65 -7.71 11.83 38.04
N ASP A 66 -7.57 10.52 38.23
CA ASP A 66 -8.32 9.75 39.24
C ASP A 66 -8.11 10.28 40.68
N TYR A 67 -6.87 10.64 40.99
CA TYR A 67 -6.58 11.29 42.28
C TYR A 67 -7.29 12.62 42.43
N VAL A 68 -7.28 13.48 41.43
CA VAL A 68 -7.96 14.78 41.41
C VAL A 68 -9.46 14.59 41.62
N ASP A 69 -10.08 13.69 40.87
CA ASP A 69 -11.53 13.46 40.88
C ASP A 69 -12.01 12.96 42.25
N ARG A 70 -11.23 12.11 42.91
CA ARG A 70 -11.59 11.58 44.23
C ARG A 70 -11.34 12.53 45.38
N ASN A 71 -10.44 13.48 45.24
CA ASN A 71 -9.95 14.28 46.40
C ASN A 71 -10.24 15.78 46.26
N LEU A 72 -10.73 16.28 45.14
CA LEU A 72 -10.99 17.71 44.94
C LEU A 72 -12.07 18.26 45.87
N ALA A 73 -13.11 17.45 46.19
CA ALA A 73 -14.24 17.85 47.00
C ALA A 73 -13.99 17.81 48.54
N ARG A 74 -12.86 17.24 48.99
CA ARG A 74 -12.55 17.09 50.42
C ARG A 74 -11.63 18.20 50.88
N ALA A 75 -12.06 18.99 51.89
CA ALA A 75 -11.29 20.13 52.39
C ALA A 75 -9.87 19.79 52.85
N SER A 76 -9.64 18.62 53.44
CA SER A 76 -8.32 18.14 53.90
C SER A 76 -7.35 17.79 52.78
N THR A 77 -7.82 17.43 51.59
CA THR A 77 -7.01 16.95 50.48
C THR A 77 -7.01 17.90 49.26
N THR A 78 -7.84 18.94 49.27
CA THR A 78 -8.00 19.91 48.17
C THR A 78 -6.68 20.54 47.73
N LYS A 79 -5.81 20.93 48.66
CA LYS A 79 -4.51 21.54 48.30
C LYS A 79 -3.61 20.59 47.53
N MET A 80 -3.60 19.30 47.89
CA MET A 80 -2.83 18.26 47.21
C MET A 80 -3.45 17.90 45.85
N ALA A 81 -4.79 17.84 45.77
CA ALA A 81 -5.51 17.62 44.50
C ALA A 81 -5.24 18.76 43.50
N GLN A 82 -5.23 20.02 43.95
CA GLN A 82 -4.85 21.16 43.11
C GLN A 82 -3.39 21.07 42.61
N SER A 83 -2.46 20.62 43.46
CA SER A 83 -1.07 20.40 43.05
C SER A 83 -0.97 19.33 41.97
N ARG A 84 -1.71 18.21 42.11
CA ARG A 84 -1.76 17.13 41.12
C ARG A 84 -2.43 17.58 39.83
N ARG A 85 -3.46 18.38 39.88
CA ARG A 85 -4.10 19.01 38.74
C ARG A 85 -3.10 19.88 37.94
N LYS A 86 -2.31 20.71 38.63
CA LYS A 86 -1.24 21.47 37.95
C LYS A 86 -0.16 20.61 37.33
N GLN A 87 0.14 19.45 37.91
CA GLN A 87 1.04 18.48 37.31
C GLN A 87 0.44 17.87 36.01
N LEU A 88 -0.86 17.53 36.03
CA LEU A 88 -1.58 17.03 34.88
C LEU A 88 -1.63 18.06 33.75
N GLU A 89 -1.91 19.33 34.06
CA GLU A 89 -1.94 20.42 33.07
C GLU A 89 -0.57 20.69 32.43
N LYS A 90 0.52 20.33 33.11
CA LYS A 90 1.90 20.46 32.59
C LYS A 90 2.45 19.19 31.96
N LEU A 91 1.72 18.09 32.05
CA LEU A 91 2.16 16.80 31.50
C LEU A 91 2.00 16.83 30.00
N GLU A 92 3.12 16.82 29.29
CA GLU A 92 3.14 16.62 27.83
C GLU A 92 3.13 15.12 27.57
N ILE A 93 2.00 14.60 27.08
CA ILE A 93 1.90 13.20 26.69
C ILE A 93 2.67 13.00 25.38
N THR A 94 3.68 12.13 25.41
CA THR A 94 4.42 11.75 24.21
C THR A 94 3.45 11.19 23.18
N GLU A 95 3.46 11.70 21.95
CA GLU A 95 2.64 11.16 20.88
C GLU A 95 3.02 9.70 20.60
N ALA A 96 2.03 8.82 20.60
CA ALA A 96 2.24 7.44 20.19
C ALA A 96 2.88 7.39 18.79
N PRO A 97 3.77 6.41 18.52
CA PRO A 97 4.18 6.16 17.15
C PRO A 97 2.89 5.96 16.35
N LYS A 98 2.64 6.83 15.38
CA LYS A 98 1.53 6.57 14.47
C LYS A 98 1.94 5.35 13.68
N ASP A 99 1.13 4.32 13.73
CA ASP A 99 1.25 3.19 12.81
C ASP A 99 1.14 3.72 11.39
N GLU A 100 2.25 4.19 10.84
CA GLU A 100 2.39 4.43 9.39
C GLU A 100 2.33 3.12 8.63
N THR A 101 2.56 2.02 9.30
CA THR A 101 2.16 0.68 8.88
C THR A 101 0.62 0.58 8.96
N ASN A 102 -0.09 1.43 8.23
CA ASN A 102 -1.41 1.06 7.75
C ASN A 102 -1.20 -0.15 6.83
N GLN A 103 -0.91 -1.31 7.44
CA GLN A 103 -0.93 -2.58 6.73
C GLN A 103 -2.26 -2.61 6.02
N LEU A 104 -2.21 -2.51 4.71
CA LEU A 104 -3.42 -2.57 3.92
C LEU A 104 -4.02 -3.94 4.14
N LYS A 105 -5.03 -4.00 5.00
CA LYS A 105 -5.73 -5.23 5.36
C LYS A 105 -6.79 -5.50 4.30
N PHE A 106 -6.38 -5.98 3.14
CA PHE A 106 -7.30 -6.46 2.14
C PHE A 106 -6.96 -7.90 1.75
N ARG A 107 -7.97 -8.63 1.33
CA ARG A 107 -7.85 -9.99 0.81
C ARG A 107 -8.48 -10.02 -0.57
N PHE A 108 -7.80 -10.66 -1.51
CA PHE A 108 -8.42 -10.95 -2.80
C PHE A 108 -9.38 -12.12 -2.62
N GLU A 109 -10.64 -11.87 -2.89
CA GLU A 109 -11.71 -12.85 -2.92
C GLU A 109 -12.20 -12.96 -4.36
N TYR A 110 -12.71 -14.13 -4.74
CA TYR A 110 -13.32 -14.33 -6.03
C TYR A 110 -14.66 -15.05 -5.87
N ASP A 111 -15.64 -14.74 -6.73
CA ASP A 111 -16.98 -15.29 -6.68
C ASP A 111 -17.12 -16.58 -7.49
N VAL A 112 -16.30 -16.72 -8.53
CA VAL A 112 -16.36 -17.85 -9.47
C VAL A 112 -15.06 -18.62 -9.40
N GLU A 113 -15.18 -19.89 -9.04
CA GLU A 113 -14.04 -20.80 -9.09
C GLU A 113 -13.73 -21.12 -10.55
N PRO A 114 -12.53 -20.75 -11.05
CA PRO A 114 -12.18 -21.01 -12.43
C PRO A 114 -11.79 -22.48 -12.61
N TRP A 115 -11.84 -22.95 -13.86
CA TRP A 115 -11.25 -24.21 -14.22
C TRP A 115 -9.74 -24.20 -13.98
N ASN A 116 -9.12 -25.41 -14.00
CA ASN A 116 -7.69 -25.51 -13.71
C ASN A 116 -6.81 -24.70 -14.69
N GLU A 117 -7.19 -24.64 -15.95
CA GLU A 117 -6.48 -23.86 -16.97
C GLU A 117 -7.01 -22.43 -17.01
N LEU A 118 -6.20 -21.46 -16.59
CA LEU A 118 -6.57 -20.03 -16.55
C LEU A 118 -6.22 -19.31 -17.84
N VAL A 119 -5.04 -19.59 -18.42
CA VAL A 119 -4.56 -18.99 -19.67
C VAL A 119 -3.86 -20.05 -20.47
N LEU A 120 -4.31 -20.27 -21.69
CA LEU A 120 -3.64 -21.11 -22.68
C LEU A 120 -2.95 -20.22 -23.71
N MET A 121 -1.65 -20.33 -23.81
CA MET A 121 -0.81 -19.73 -24.85
C MET A 121 -0.30 -20.84 -25.75
N LYS A 122 -0.61 -20.79 -27.04
CA LYS A 122 -0.17 -21.82 -28.01
C LYS A 122 0.58 -21.15 -29.14
N ASN A 123 1.86 -21.53 -29.33
CA ASN A 123 2.77 -20.97 -30.33
C ASN A 123 2.76 -19.44 -30.35
N LEU A 124 2.66 -18.83 -29.14
CA LEU A 124 2.55 -17.39 -28.98
C LEU A 124 3.83 -16.70 -29.44
N THR A 125 3.68 -15.79 -30.37
CA THR A 125 4.77 -14.98 -30.92
C THR A 125 4.41 -13.50 -30.78
N ILE A 126 5.37 -12.67 -30.35
CA ILE A 126 5.21 -11.22 -30.21
C ILE A 126 6.30 -10.50 -30.97
N ARG A 127 5.90 -9.61 -31.90
CA ARG A 127 6.79 -8.74 -32.67
C ARG A 127 6.38 -7.29 -32.58
N ILE A 128 7.36 -6.39 -32.70
CA ILE A 128 7.15 -4.95 -32.83
C ILE A 128 7.98 -4.49 -34.02
N GLY A 129 7.29 -4.14 -35.13
CA GLY A 129 7.94 -3.92 -36.41
C GLY A 129 8.68 -5.18 -36.84
N GLU A 130 9.95 -5.06 -37.19
CA GLU A 130 10.78 -6.21 -37.60
C GLU A 130 11.40 -6.98 -36.42
N ARG A 131 11.34 -6.40 -35.18
CA ARG A 131 11.95 -7.01 -34.01
C ARG A 131 11.03 -8.06 -33.39
N THR A 132 11.51 -9.29 -33.29
CA THR A 132 10.88 -10.36 -32.52
C THR A 132 11.23 -10.17 -31.06
N LEU A 133 10.20 -9.97 -30.18
CA LEU A 133 10.35 -9.87 -28.74
C LEU A 133 10.19 -11.23 -28.06
N LEU A 134 9.36 -12.10 -28.63
CA LEU A 134 9.08 -13.41 -28.08
C LEU A 134 8.98 -14.41 -29.26
N GLU A 135 9.87 -15.38 -29.28
CA GLU A 135 9.81 -16.51 -30.16
C GLU A 135 8.61 -17.41 -29.86
N PRO A 136 8.13 -18.24 -30.80
CA PRO A 136 6.97 -19.07 -30.58
C PRO A 136 7.13 -19.96 -29.35
N PHE A 137 6.26 -19.76 -28.36
CA PHE A 137 6.25 -20.58 -27.15
C PHE A 137 4.83 -21.01 -26.78
N THR A 138 4.73 -22.13 -26.09
CA THR A 138 3.46 -22.69 -25.62
C THR A 138 3.54 -22.87 -24.13
N TYR A 139 2.56 -22.34 -23.42
CA TYR A 139 2.46 -22.45 -21.96
C TYR A 139 1.02 -22.39 -21.51
N THR A 140 0.69 -23.11 -20.44
CA THR A 140 -0.61 -23.04 -19.78
C THR A 140 -0.43 -22.59 -18.36
N VAL A 141 -1.09 -21.48 -18.01
CA VAL A 141 -1.16 -21.01 -16.61
C VAL A 141 -2.30 -21.73 -15.92
N CYS A 142 -1.99 -22.43 -14.84
CA CYS A 142 -2.96 -23.17 -14.06
C CYS A 142 -3.35 -22.43 -12.78
N ARG A 143 -4.50 -22.82 -12.22
CA ARG A 143 -5.00 -22.31 -10.94
C ARG A 143 -3.99 -22.54 -9.82
N GLY A 144 -3.84 -21.54 -8.93
CA GLY A 144 -2.91 -21.58 -7.81
C GLY A 144 -1.45 -21.31 -8.16
N GLN A 145 -1.11 -21.20 -9.45
CA GLN A 145 0.25 -20.84 -9.86
C GLN A 145 0.54 -19.37 -9.59
N ARG A 146 1.74 -19.10 -9.09
CA ARG A 146 2.33 -17.76 -9.00
C ARG A 146 3.47 -17.70 -10.01
N LEU A 147 3.27 -16.96 -11.09
CA LEU A 147 4.23 -16.85 -12.20
C LEU A 147 4.92 -15.48 -12.18
N VAL A 148 6.23 -15.49 -12.26
CA VAL A 148 7.04 -14.27 -12.39
C VAL A 148 7.60 -14.19 -13.80
N ILE A 149 7.37 -13.05 -14.47
CA ILE A 149 7.95 -12.73 -15.77
C ILE A 149 9.19 -11.87 -15.55
N ALA A 150 10.37 -12.44 -15.72
CA ALA A 150 11.65 -11.76 -15.54
C ALA A 150 12.34 -11.49 -16.88
N GLY A 151 13.12 -10.41 -16.93
CA GLY A 151 13.91 -10.07 -18.12
C GLY A 151 14.37 -8.60 -18.10
N PRO A 152 15.35 -8.22 -18.92
CA PRO A 152 15.85 -6.86 -19.01
C PRO A 152 14.77 -5.87 -19.49
N ASN A 153 15.04 -4.56 -19.32
CA ASN A 153 14.17 -3.53 -19.86
C ASN A 153 14.11 -3.62 -21.38
N GLY A 154 12.91 -3.47 -21.95
CA GLY A 154 12.68 -3.62 -23.39
C GLY A 154 12.59 -5.08 -23.89
N ALA A 155 12.65 -6.09 -23.01
CA ALA A 155 12.49 -7.50 -23.39
C ALA A 155 11.06 -7.87 -23.83
N GLY A 156 10.08 -6.98 -23.63
CA GLY A 156 8.70 -7.23 -24.05
C GLY A 156 7.76 -7.69 -22.93
N LYS A 157 8.15 -7.60 -21.67
CA LYS A 157 7.33 -7.99 -20.51
C LYS A 157 5.95 -7.30 -20.51
N SER A 158 5.92 -5.96 -20.59
CA SER A 158 4.66 -5.20 -20.62
C SER A 158 3.86 -5.44 -21.90
N THR A 159 4.54 -5.76 -23.03
CA THR A 159 3.86 -6.14 -24.27
C THR A 159 3.17 -7.49 -24.11
N LEU A 160 3.83 -8.47 -23.49
CA LEU A 160 3.23 -9.75 -23.16
C LEU A 160 2.00 -9.56 -22.25
N MET A 161 2.10 -8.72 -21.23
CA MET A 161 0.98 -8.40 -20.37
C MET A 161 -0.21 -7.79 -21.14
N GLN A 162 0.05 -6.88 -22.10
CA GLN A 162 -0.99 -6.33 -22.98
C GLN A 162 -1.66 -7.38 -23.86
N VAL A 163 -0.88 -8.39 -24.32
CA VAL A 163 -1.42 -9.51 -25.09
C VAL A 163 -2.28 -10.41 -24.20
N LEU A 164 -1.85 -10.68 -22.98
CA LEU A 164 -2.61 -11.48 -22.01
C LEU A 164 -3.91 -10.78 -21.57
N ASP A 165 -3.89 -9.45 -21.49
CA ASP A 165 -5.06 -8.60 -21.18
C ASP A 165 -6.01 -8.42 -22.40
N GLY A 166 -5.62 -8.93 -23.57
CA GLY A 166 -6.41 -8.78 -24.79
C GLY A 166 -6.36 -7.39 -25.43
N LYS A 167 -5.62 -6.43 -24.86
CA LYS A 167 -5.44 -5.07 -25.43
C LYS A 167 -4.61 -5.07 -26.70
N ARG A 168 -3.79 -6.10 -26.90
CA ARG A 168 -2.96 -6.28 -28.08
C ARG A 168 -3.13 -7.69 -28.64
N ARG A 169 -3.24 -7.80 -29.96
CA ARG A 169 -3.24 -9.09 -30.63
C ARG A 169 -1.82 -9.65 -30.70
N PRO A 170 -1.63 -10.97 -30.50
CA PRO A 170 -0.34 -11.62 -30.73
C PRO A 170 0.04 -11.51 -32.21
N SER A 171 1.33 -11.53 -32.51
CA SER A 171 1.83 -11.53 -33.89
C SER A 171 1.73 -12.90 -34.53
N GLY A 172 1.67 -13.97 -33.73
CA GLY A 172 1.45 -15.34 -34.15
C GLY A 172 0.97 -16.20 -32.98
N GLY A 173 0.39 -17.36 -33.31
CA GLY A 173 -0.20 -18.22 -32.30
C GLY A 173 -1.50 -17.68 -31.72
N MET A 174 -1.87 -18.15 -30.52
CA MET A 174 -3.12 -17.77 -29.88
C MET A 174 -2.95 -17.67 -28.36
N VAL A 175 -3.74 -16.78 -27.76
CA VAL A 175 -3.98 -16.70 -26.31
C VAL A 175 -5.47 -16.89 -26.06
N ARG A 176 -5.82 -17.77 -25.14
CA ARG A 176 -7.20 -18.01 -24.73
C ARG A 176 -7.30 -18.03 -23.21
N LEU A 177 -8.27 -17.31 -22.68
CA LEU A 177 -8.65 -17.42 -21.27
C LEU A 177 -9.44 -18.72 -21.06
N GLY A 178 -9.17 -19.38 -19.96
CA GLY A 178 -9.89 -20.57 -19.53
C GLY A 178 -11.32 -20.26 -19.11
N THR A 179 -12.14 -21.29 -19.04
CA THR A 179 -13.53 -21.17 -18.63
C THR A 179 -13.61 -20.66 -17.19
N GLY A 180 -14.38 -19.61 -16.95
CA GLY A 180 -14.54 -18.98 -15.64
C GLY A 180 -13.37 -18.07 -15.24
N ALA A 181 -12.31 -17.94 -16.04
CA ALA A 181 -11.23 -17.01 -15.76
C ALA A 181 -11.73 -15.55 -15.85
N ARG A 182 -11.53 -14.79 -14.77
CA ARG A 182 -11.85 -13.36 -14.66
C ARG A 182 -10.56 -12.60 -14.40
N PRO A 183 -9.88 -12.12 -15.45
CA PRO A 183 -8.64 -11.38 -15.29
C PRO A 183 -8.89 -9.98 -14.80
N SER A 184 -8.00 -9.47 -13.95
CA SER A 184 -7.81 -8.04 -13.70
C SER A 184 -6.34 -7.70 -13.78
N ILE A 185 -6.04 -6.49 -14.25
CA ILE A 185 -4.67 -6.04 -14.47
C ILE A 185 -4.36 -4.81 -13.63
N PHE A 186 -3.23 -4.86 -12.96
CA PHE A 186 -2.59 -3.70 -12.37
C PHE A 186 -1.43 -3.29 -13.28
N ALA A 187 -1.63 -2.26 -14.09
CA ALA A 187 -0.63 -1.78 -15.05
C ALA A 187 0.04 -0.49 -14.56
N GLN A 188 1.33 -0.35 -14.87
CA GLN A 188 2.16 0.79 -14.49
C GLN A 188 1.64 2.14 -15.05
N GLN A 189 1.02 2.14 -16.24
CA GLN A 189 0.56 3.36 -16.93
C GLN A 189 -0.95 3.58 -16.84
N GLN A 190 -1.55 3.48 -15.68
CA GLN A 190 -2.95 3.85 -15.52
C GLN A 190 -3.12 5.30 -15.08
N ASN A 191 -2.69 6.23 -15.92
CA ASN A 191 -2.80 7.68 -15.68
C ASN A 191 -4.24 8.24 -15.78
N ARG A 192 -5.28 7.40 -15.83
CA ARG A 192 -6.67 7.84 -15.93
C ARG A 192 -7.59 6.97 -15.08
N LEU A 193 -7.40 7.01 -13.78
CA LEU A 193 -8.56 6.84 -12.89
C LEU A 193 -9.45 8.04 -13.14
N GLY A 194 -10.73 7.84 -13.37
CA GLY A 194 -11.70 8.85 -13.87
C GLY A 194 -11.56 10.23 -13.22
N GLN A 195 -12.06 11.24 -13.91
CA GLN A 195 -12.19 12.59 -13.35
C GLN A 195 -13.14 12.54 -12.16
N GLY A 196 -12.80 13.23 -11.06
CA GLY A 196 -13.64 13.31 -9.88
C GLY A 196 -12.90 13.01 -8.59
N ARG A 197 -13.65 12.79 -7.51
CA ARG A 197 -13.12 12.47 -6.19
C ARG A 197 -12.85 10.97 -6.06
N VAL A 198 -11.99 10.60 -5.13
CA VAL A 198 -11.67 9.19 -4.80
C VAL A 198 -12.93 8.34 -4.62
N ILE A 199 -13.90 8.84 -3.86
CA ILE A 199 -15.16 8.14 -3.61
C ILE A 199 -15.97 7.92 -4.91
N ASP A 200 -15.96 8.90 -5.81
CA ASP A 200 -16.74 8.86 -7.05
C ASP A 200 -16.23 7.76 -8.00
N VAL A 201 -14.93 7.48 -8.00
CA VAL A 201 -14.32 6.41 -8.81
C VAL A 201 -14.95 5.06 -8.48
N ILE A 202 -15.09 4.76 -7.21
CA ILE A 202 -15.70 3.51 -6.76
C ILE A 202 -17.22 3.56 -6.92
N TRP A 203 -17.86 4.63 -6.48
CA TRP A 203 -19.32 4.72 -6.44
C TRP A 203 -19.95 4.73 -7.83
N ASN A 204 -19.35 5.41 -8.80
CA ASN A 204 -19.84 5.38 -10.19
C ASN A 204 -19.79 3.98 -10.81
N LYS A 205 -18.80 3.19 -10.42
CA LYS A 205 -18.63 1.79 -10.92
C LYS A 205 -19.56 0.81 -10.18
N TYR A 206 -19.87 1.09 -8.92
CA TYR A 206 -20.69 0.26 -8.04
C TYR A 206 -21.85 1.07 -7.41
N PRO A 207 -22.82 1.54 -8.20
CA PRO A 207 -23.88 2.46 -7.74
C PRO A 207 -24.85 1.83 -6.74
N ARG A 208 -24.82 0.51 -6.58
CA ARG A 208 -25.64 -0.20 -5.58
C ARG A 208 -25.04 -0.16 -4.16
N MET A 209 -23.78 0.21 -4.03
CA MET A 209 -23.15 0.37 -2.72
C MET A 209 -23.63 1.65 -2.05
N THR A 210 -23.86 1.58 -0.75
CA THR A 210 -24.12 2.76 0.07
C THR A 210 -22.82 3.57 0.26
N GLU A 211 -22.93 4.85 0.58
CA GLU A 211 -21.77 5.68 0.89
C GLU A 211 -20.91 5.07 2.00
N LEU A 212 -21.54 4.51 3.04
CA LEU A 212 -20.85 3.88 4.16
C LEU A 212 -20.01 2.67 3.70
N GLU A 213 -20.55 1.84 2.82
CA GLU A 213 -19.85 0.67 2.27
C GLU A 213 -18.64 1.10 1.42
N VAL A 214 -18.82 2.11 0.55
CA VAL A 214 -17.73 2.66 -0.26
C VAL A 214 -16.63 3.24 0.63
N ARG A 215 -16.98 4.05 1.62
CA ARG A 215 -16.02 4.63 2.59
C ARG A 215 -15.31 3.57 3.40
N SER A 216 -16.04 2.55 3.86
CA SER A 216 -15.46 1.41 4.61
C SER A 216 -14.49 0.60 3.77
N HIS A 217 -14.81 0.41 2.49
CA HIS A 217 -13.91 -0.25 1.54
C HIS A 217 -12.63 0.57 1.28
N LEU A 218 -12.77 1.86 1.01
CA LEU A 218 -11.66 2.78 0.79
C LEU A 218 -10.78 2.92 2.05
N ALA A 219 -11.36 2.88 3.25
CA ALA A 219 -10.63 2.95 4.51
C ALA A 219 -9.68 1.77 4.70
N LYS A 220 -10.02 0.55 4.21
CA LYS A 220 -9.14 -0.63 4.23
C LYS A 220 -7.87 -0.41 3.40
N LEU A 221 -7.92 0.50 2.43
CA LEU A 221 -6.82 0.83 1.51
C LEU A 221 -6.18 2.19 1.82
N GLY A 222 -6.44 2.71 3.03
CA GLY A 222 -5.77 3.90 3.56
C GLY A 222 -6.46 5.22 3.26
N PHE A 223 -7.63 5.24 2.61
CA PHE A 223 -8.42 6.45 2.40
C PHE A 223 -9.42 6.64 3.54
N ARG A 224 -9.16 7.57 4.46
CA ARG A 224 -9.98 7.81 5.66
C ARG A 224 -10.38 9.28 5.79
N GLY A 225 -11.50 9.56 6.44
CA GLY A 225 -11.98 10.92 6.69
C GLY A 225 -12.12 11.72 5.39
N GLU A 226 -11.54 12.92 5.36
CA GLU A 226 -11.61 13.84 4.21
C GLU A 226 -10.85 13.34 2.97
N THR A 227 -9.93 12.37 3.12
CA THR A 227 -9.13 11.89 1.99
C THR A 227 -9.97 11.16 0.93
N VAL A 228 -11.15 10.65 1.29
CA VAL A 228 -12.08 10.02 0.35
C VAL A 228 -12.71 11.03 -0.63
N PHE A 229 -12.73 12.32 -0.27
CA PHE A 229 -13.26 13.40 -1.11
C PHE A 229 -12.17 14.14 -1.90
N LYS A 230 -10.91 13.76 -1.74
CA LYS A 230 -9.78 14.34 -2.45
C LYS A 230 -9.93 14.13 -3.95
N PRO A 231 -9.64 15.15 -4.80
CA PRO A 231 -9.63 14.96 -6.25
C PRO A 231 -8.58 13.94 -6.66
N CYS A 232 -8.90 13.07 -7.62
CA CYS A 232 -7.97 12.05 -8.11
C CYS A 232 -6.68 12.65 -8.69
N GLU A 233 -6.76 13.86 -9.25
CA GLU A 233 -5.62 14.60 -9.81
C GLU A 233 -4.61 15.05 -8.74
N ALA A 234 -5.07 15.19 -7.49
CA ALA A 234 -4.23 15.59 -6.36
C ALA A 234 -3.63 14.38 -5.61
N LEU A 235 -3.85 13.15 -6.09
CA LEU A 235 -3.29 11.95 -5.49
C LEU A 235 -1.82 11.78 -5.86
N SER A 236 -1.02 11.36 -4.87
CA SER A 236 0.34 10.85 -5.13
C SER A 236 0.29 9.54 -5.91
N GLY A 237 1.43 9.15 -6.54
CA GLY A 237 1.52 7.88 -7.26
C GLY A 237 1.14 6.66 -6.40
N GLY A 238 1.54 6.65 -5.12
CA GLY A 238 1.18 5.59 -4.18
C GLY A 238 -0.30 5.60 -3.80
N GLU A 239 -0.92 6.79 -3.61
CA GLU A 239 -2.36 6.90 -3.39
C GLU A 239 -3.15 6.42 -4.63
N LEU A 240 -2.69 6.78 -5.83
CA LEU A 240 -3.30 6.33 -7.08
C LEU A 240 -3.25 4.81 -7.22
N ALA A 241 -2.11 4.21 -6.89
CA ALA A 241 -1.95 2.76 -6.88
C ALA A 241 -2.90 2.09 -5.88
N ARG A 242 -3.03 2.63 -4.66
CA ARG A 242 -3.98 2.14 -3.64
C ARG A 242 -5.43 2.23 -4.11
N LEU A 243 -5.80 3.33 -4.78
CA LEU A 243 -7.15 3.49 -5.33
C LEU A 243 -7.43 2.45 -6.42
N ARG A 244 -6.44 2.15 -7.29
CA ARG A 244 -6.57 1.09 -8.28
C ARG A 244 -6.69 -0.30 -7.64
N PHE A 245 -5.96 -0.56 -6.55
CA PHE A 245 -6.17 -1.79 -5.78
C PHE A 245 -7.58 -1.86 -5.18
N ALA A 246 -8.14 -0.72 -4.74
CA ALA A 246 -9.52 -0.67 -4.26
C ALA A 246 -10.52 -1.12 -5.34
N GLU A 247 -10.34 -0.69 -6.57
CA GLU A 247 -11.17 -1.15 -7.70
C GLU A 247 -10.99 -2.66 -7.94
N ILE A 248 -9.74 -3.12 -8.02
CA ILE A 248 -9.42 -4.54 -8.29
C ILE A 248 -10.01 -5.47 -7.23
N VAL A 249 -9.94 -5.10 -5.95
CA VAL A 249 -10.53 -5.91 -4.88
C VAL A 249 -12.05 -6.06 -5.04
N LEU A 250 -12.74 -5.01 -5.50
CA LEU A 250 -14.19 -5.07 -5.77
C LEU A 250 -14.53 -5.82 -7.06
N GLU A 251 -13.63 -5.87 -8.04
CA GLU A 251 -13.79 -6.67 -9.25
C GLU A 251 -13.80 -8.19 -8.95
N ARG A 252 -13.26 -8.60 -7.80
CA ARG A 252 -13.14 -10.00 -7.36
C ARG A 252 -12.55 -10.92 -8.44
N PRO A 253 -11.35 -10.57 -8.97
CA PRO A 253 -10.71 -11.36 -9.99
C PRO A 253 -10.22 -12.70 -9.43
N ASN A 254 -10.22 -13.76 -10.25
CA ASN A 254 -9.56 -15.01 -9.93
C ASN A 254 -8.24 -15.22 -10.72
N LEU A 255 -7.89 -14.24 -11.55
CA LEU A 255 -6.61 -14.15 -12.25
C LEU A 255 -6.11 -12.70 -12.20
N LEU A 256 -4.96 -12.49 -11.60
CA LEU A 256 -4.40 -11.15 -11.43
C LEU A 256 -3.08 -11.01 -12.19
N PHE A 257 -3.00 -9.99 -13.03
CA PHE A 257 -1.78 -9.59 -13.70
C PHE A 257 -1.21 -8.34 -13.04
N LEU A 258 0.06 -8.39 -12.59
CA LEU A 258 0.75 -7.29 -11.94
C LEU A 258 1.94 -6.86 -12.79
N ASP A 259 1.91 -5.63 -13.33
CA ASP A 259 3.02 -5.04 -14.08
C ASP A 259 3.73 -4.00 -13.20
N GLU A 260 4.94 -4.32 -12.74
CA GLU A 260 5.78 -3.53 -11.84
C GLU A 260 5.04 -2.95 -10.61
N PRO A 261 4.32 -3.78 -9.84
CA PRO A 261 3.46 -3.29 -8.76
C PRO A 261 4.23 -2.55 -7.67
N THR A 262 5.54 -2.80 -7.57
CA THR A 262 6.40 -2.25 -6.53
C THR A 262 6.81 -0.81 -6.74
N ASN A 263 6.77 -0.31 -7.98
CA ASN A 263 7.23 1.05 -8.29
C ASN A 263 6.34 2.17 -7.74
N HIS A 264 5.10 1.83 -7.35
CA HIS A 264 4.10 2.80 -6.87
C HIS A 264 3.48 2.41 -5.54
N LEU A 265 3.89 1.28 -4.99
CA LEU A 265 3.44 0.86 -3.68
C LEU A 265 4.53 1.17 -2.67
N ASP A 266 4.21 2.04 -1.71
CA ASP A 266 5.09 2.31 -0.58
C ASP A 266 5.57 0.99 0.04
N CYS A 267 6.80 0.97 0.57
CA CYS A 267 7.44 -0.20 1.19
C CYS A 267 6.57 -0.95 2.21
N LEU A 268 5.46 -0.34 2.62
CA LEU A 268 4.50 -0.83 3.62
C LEU A 268 3.64 -2.01 3.15
N LEU A 269 3.58 -2.29 1.84
CA LEU A 269 2.80 -3.42 1.30
C LEU A 269 3.55 -4.75 1.31
N TYR A 270 4.84 -4.74 1.64
CA TYR A 270 5.71 -5.92 1.57
C TYR A 270 5.68 -6.83 2.80
N THR A 271 4.88 -6.52 3.81
CA THR A 271 4.84 -7.29 5.07
C THR A 271 3.72 -8.32 5.15
N SER A 272 3.00 -8.59 4.06
CA SER A 272 2.11 -9.76 4.02
C SER A 272 2.85 -10.97 3.48
N PRO A 273 2.88 -12.09 4.22
CA PRO A 273 3.48 -13.35 3.78
C PRO A 273 2.73 -13.94 2.59
#